data_f483cb9dcef081dbea8eabeb0c457555
#
_entry.id   f483cb9dcef081dbea8eabeb0c457555
#
_cell.length_a   1.000
_cell.length_b   1.000
_cell.length_c   1.000
_cell.angle_alpha   90.00
_cell.angle_beta   90.00
_cell.angle_gamma   90.00
#
_symmetry.space_group_name_H-M   'P 1'
#
loop_
_entity.id
_entity.type
_entity.pdbx_description
1 polymer ?
#
loop_
_entity_poly.entity_id
_entity_poly.type
_entity_poly.pdbx_seq_one_letter_code
_entity_poly.pdbx_strand_id
1 'polypeptide(L)'
;MAKKTRAERNLKFETLQLHVGQENPVTDARAVPIYQTSSYVFKNCDHAAARFGLTDAGNIYGRLTNPTEDVFEQRIAALEGGVAALAVASGSAAISYTIENLAQNGDHIVAAKNIYGGTYNLLAHTLPSYGITTTFVDPFNYEEIESAIKEN
;
A
#
# COMPACT_ATOMS: atom_id res chain seq x y z
N MET A 1 15.12 -29.71 -10.15
CA MET A 1 14.00 -28.79 -10.46
C MET A 1 13.94 -27.76 -9.36
N ALA A 2 14.08 -26.46 -9.65
CA ALA A 2 13.90 -25.41 -8.66
C ALA A 2 12.47 -25.47 -8.12
N LYS A 3 12.29 -25.41 -6.80
CA LYS A 3 10.95 -25.33 -6.19
C LYS A 3 10.32 -24.02 -6.63
N LYS A 4 9.15 -24.08 -7.26
CA LYS A 4 8.36 -22.90 -7.56
C LYS A 4 8.09 -22.14 -6.26
N THR A 5 8.31 -20.84 -6.25
CA THR A 5 7.88 -19.95 -5.17
C THR A 5 6.35 -20.04 -5.00
N ARG A 6 5.81 -19.64 -3.86
CA ARG A 6 4.34 -19.66 -3.66
C ARG A 6 3.61 -18.77 -4.66
N ALA A 7 4.21 -17.64 -5.07
CA ALA A 7 3.68 -16.75 -6.10
C ALA A 7 3.59 -17.40 -7.49
N GLU A 8 4.49 -18.33 -7.81
CA GLU A 8 4.49 -19.07 -9.09
C GLU A 8 3.53 -20.26 -9.11
N ARG A 9 2.86 -20.54 -7.98
CA ARG A 9 1.82 -21.57 -7.91
C ARG A 9 0.48 -20.88 -8.11
N ASN A 10 -0.33 -21.41 -9.02
CA ASN A 10 -1.71 -20.97 -9.19
C ASN A 10 -2.55 -21.44 -7.97
N LEU A 11 -2.42 -20.71 -6.87
CA LEU A 11 -3.08 -21.02 -5.60
C LEU A 11 -4.49 -20.43 -5.59
N LYS A 12 -5.42 -21.14 -4.96
CA LYS A 12 -6.78 -20.65 -4.75
C LYS A 12 -6.80 -19.54 -3.71
N PHE A 13 -7.82 -18.69 -3.78
CA PHE A 13 -8.01 -17.53 -2.91
C PHE A 13 -7.86 -17.87 -1.41
N GLU A 14 -8.50 -18.96 -0.96
CA GLU A 14 -8.44 -19.41 0.44
C GLU A 14 -7.02 -19.80 0.87
N THR A 15 -6.24 -20.34 -0.05
CA THR A 15 -4.83 -20.69 0.21
C THR A 15 -3.95 -19.45 0.25
N LEU A 16 -4.21 -18.46 -0.61
CA LEU A 16 -3.50 -17.17 -0.61
C LEU A 16 -3.69 -16.44 0.72
N GLN A 17 -4.92 -16.39 1.24
CA GLN A 17 -5.24 -15.75 2.53
C GLN A 17 -4.38 -16.26 3.69
N LEU A 18 -4.03 -17.56 3.68
CA LEU A 18 -3.36 -18.20 4.80
C LEU A 18 -1.82 -18.28 4.65
N HIS A 19 -1.33 -18.34 3.41
CA HIS A 19 0.04 -18.79 3.18
C HIS A 19 0.94 -17.85 2.38
N VAL A 20 0.41 -16.85 1.69
CA VAL A 20 1.24 -15.91 0.92
C VAL A 20 2.00 -15.00 1.87
N GLY A 21 3.24 -14.64 1.47
CA GLY A 21 4.10 -13.73 2.20
C GLY A 21 4.76 -14.30 3.46
N GLN A 22 4.31 -15.47 3.92
CA GLN A 22 4.89 -16.09 5.10
C GLN A 22 6.04 -17.02 4.70
N GLU A 23 7.25 -16.46 4.69
CA GLU A 23 8.48 -17.22 4.62
C GLU A 23 9.24 -17.02 5.92
N ASN A 24 9.31 -18.05 6.74
CA ASN A 24 10.07 -18.01 7.98
C ASN A 24 11.07 -19.16 8.03
N PRO A 25 12.25 -18.99 7.38
CA PRO A 25 13.28 -20.01 7.34
C PRO A 25 14.02 -20.18 8.68
N VAL A 26 13.92 -19.22 9.61
CA VAL A 26 14.74 -19.21 10.84
C VAL A 26 14.13 -20.08 11.94
N THR A 27 12.82 -20.02 12.11
CA THR A 27 12.14 -20.72 13.22
C THR A 27 11.16 -21.78 12.78
N ASP A 28 10.91 -21.91 11.48
CA ASP A 28 9.86 -22.79 10.90
C ASP A 28 8.47 -22.61 11.54
N ALA A 29 8.23 -21.41 12.11
CA ALA A 29 6.97 -21.10 12.79
C ALA A 29 5.80 -21.12 11.81
N ARG A 30 4.69 -21.75 12.22
CA ARG A 30 3.45 -21.77 11.43
C ARG A 30 2.75 -20.41 11.49
N ALA A 31 2.74 -19.77 12.65
CA ALA A 31 2.19 -18.42 12.81
C ALA A 31 3.19 -17.36 12.30
N VAL A 32 2.68 -16.22 11.84
CA VAL A 32 3.52 -15.08 11.49
C VAL A 32 4.13 -14.52 12.77
N PRO A 33 5.47 -14.44 12.90
CA PRO A 33 6.11 -13.82 14.05
C PRO A 33 5.78 -12.34 14.15
N ILE A 34 5.65 -11.83 15.37
CA ILE A 34 5.44 -10.41 15.65
C ILE A 34 6.77 -9.76 15.98
N TYR A 35 7.26 -8.90 15.10
CA TYR A 35 8.51 -8.15 15.27
C TYR A 35 8.21 -6.76 15.87
N GLN A 36 8.18 -6.69 17.20
CA GLN A 36 8.01 -5.43 17.93
C GLN A 36 9.34 -4.69 18.08
N THR A 37 9.81 -4.09 17.00
CA THR A 37 11.05 -3.32 17.01
C THR A 37 10.94 -2.08 16.13
N SER A 38 11.68 -1.03 16.52
CA SER A 38 11.80 0.19 15.72
C SER A 38 13.00 0.15 14.77
N SER A 39 14.07 -0.58 15.10
CA SER A 39 15.33 -0.57 14.36
C SER A 39 15.94 -1.95 14.28
N TYR A 40 16.84 -2.11 13.32
CA TYR A 40 17.55 -3.36 13.04
C TYR A 40 19.06 -3.13 13.12
N VAL A 41 19.82 -4.17 13.50
CA VAL A 41 21.26 -4.10 13.61
C VAL A 41 21.96 -4.39 12.29
N PHE A 42 23.10 -3.75 12.06
CA PHE A 42 23.94 -3.98 10.93
C PHE A 42 25.23 -4.71 11.34
N LYS A 43 25.79 -5.49 10.44
CA LYS A 43 27.02 -6.25 10.69
C LYS A 43 28.24 -5.32 10.82
N ASN A 44 28.28 -4.26 10.02
CA ASN A 44 29.33 -3.24 9.94
C ASN A 44 28.82 -2.01 9.16
N CYS A 45 29.65 -1.00 8.99
CA CYS A 45 29.29 0.23 8.27
C CYS A 45 29.00 -0.01 6.79
N ASP A 46 29.72 -0.93 6.13
CA ASP A 46 29.49 -1.23 4.71
C ASP A 46 28.14 -1.89 4.49
N HIS A 47 27.74 -2.79 5.40
CA HIS A 47 26.41 -3.38 5.40
C HIS A 47 25.31 -2.32 5.60
N ALA A 48 25.52 -1.39 6.53
CA ALA A 48 24.58 -0.28 6.73
C ALA A 48 24.49 0.60 5.47
N ALA A 49 25.61 0.99 4.89
CA ALA A 49 25.65 1.78 3.65
C ALA A 49 24.92 1.08 2.50
N ALA A 50 25.12 -0.23 2.32
CA ALA A 50 24.45 -1.03 1.30
C ALA A 50 22.92 -1.07 1.51
N ARG A 51 22.45 -1.21 2.77
CA ARG A 51 21.01 -1.16 3.11
C ARG A 51 20.39 0.20 2.80
N PHE A 52 21.01 1.29 3.28
CA PHE A 52 20.52 2.65 3.03
C PHE A 52 20.64 3.04 1.55
N GLY A 53 21.62 2.53 0.84
CA GLY A 53 21.79 2.70 -0.59
C GLY A 53 20.92 1.80 -1.46
N LEU A 54 20.06 0.95 -0.84
CA LEU A 54 19.15 0.00 -1.50
C LEU A 54 19.84 -1.00 -2.43
N THR A 55 21.14 -1.25 -2.23
CA THR A 55 21.93 -2.25 -2.97
C THR A 55 21.92 -3.62 -2.29
N ASP A 56 21.51 -3.69 -1.04
CA ASP A 56 21.26 -4.90 -0.27
C ASP A 56 19.87 -4.86 0.33
N ALA A 57 19.03 -5.85 0.02
CA ALA A 57 17.66 -5.92 0.49
C ALA A 57 17.57 -6.32 1.97
N GLY A 58 16.64 -5.74 2.72
CA GLY A 58 16.30 -6.12 4.09
C GLY A 58 15.90 -4.97 4.98
N ASN A 59 15.75 -5.28 6.27
CA ASN A 59 15.18 -4.35 7.22
C ASN A 59 16.20 -3.31 7.70
N ILE A 60 15.72 -2.07 7.84
CA ILE A 60 16.49 -0.92 8.34
C ILE A 60 15.80 -0.35 9.57
N TYR A 61 14.54 -0.01 9.44
CA TYR A 61 13.74 0.65 10.48
C TYR A 61 12.27 0.25 10.33
N GLY A 62 11.59 -0.06 11.44
CA GLY A 62 10.24 -0.63 11.46
C GLY A 62 9.15 0.20 10.76
N ARG A 63 9.33 1.52 10.64
CA ARG A 63 8.42 2.38 9.87
C ARG A 63 8.57 2.20 8.34
N LEU A 64 9.74 1.75 7.89
CA LEU A 64 10.04 1.55 6.46
C LEU A 64 9.83 0.09 6.05
N THR A 65 10.25 -0.82 6.93
CA THR A 65 10.22 -2.26 6.66
C THR A 65 10.05 -3.02 7.97
N ASN A 66 8.99 -3.82 8.07
CA ASN A 66 8.79 -4.72 9.20
C ASN A 66 8.31 -6.08 8.69
N PRO A 67 8.98 -7.20 9.04
CA PRO A 67 8.62 -8.52 8.52
C PRO A 67 7.19 -8.95 8.85
N THR A 68 6.57 -8.43 9.91
CA THR A 68 5.18 -8.72 10.23
C THR A 68 4.23 -8.01 9.29
N GLU A 69 4.47 -6.72 9.02
CA GLU A 69 3.70 -5.91 8.09
C GLU A 69 3.87 -6.42 6.65
N ASP A 70 5.09 -6.78 6.26
CA ASP A 70 5.42 -7.31 4.94
C ASP A 70 4.58 -8.54 4.57
N VAL A 71 4.32 -9.44 5.53
CA VAL A 71 3.42 -10.58 5.30
C VAL A 71 2.00 -10.12 4.99
N PHE A 72 1.50 -9.09 5.68
CA PHE A 72 0.18 -8.54 5.43
C PHE A 72 0.11 -7.89 4.05
N GLU A 73 1.08 -7.05 3.72
CA GLU A 73 1.20 -6.36 2.43
C GLU A 73 1.25 -7.34 1.25
N GLN A 74 2.10 -8.36 1.34
CA GLN A 74 2.19 -9.39 0.30
C GLN A 74 0.88 -10.17 0.13
N ARG A 75 0.16 -10.46 1.23
CA ARG A 75 -1.14 -11.14 1.16
C ARG A 75 -2.19 -10.30 0.47
N ILE A 76 -2.34 -9.04 0.87
CA ILE A 76 -3.31 -8.14 0.25
C ILE A 76 -2.98 -7.95 -1.24
N ALA A 77 -1.72 -7.70 -1.59
CA ALA A 77 -1.31 -7.61 -2.98
C ALA A 77 -1.69 -8.87 -3.79
N ALA A 78 -1.45 -10.06 -3.23
CA ALA A 78 -1.78 -11.31 -3.90
C ALA A 78 -3.29 -11.55 -4.04
N LEU A 79 -4.10 -11.14 -3.05
CA LEU A 79 -5.55 -11.29 -3.08
C LEU A 79 -6.23 -10.34 -4.06
N GLU A 80 -5.70 -9.12 -4.16
CA GLU A 80 -6.19 -8.07 -5.07
C GLU A 80 -5.57 -8.15 -6.49
N GLY A 81 -4.64 -9.08 -6.72
CA GLY A 81 -3.92 -9.17 -8.01
C GLY A 81 -2.98 -8.01 -8.26
N GLY A 82 -2.60 -7.27 -7.21
CA GLY A 82 -1.66 -6.15 -7.27
C GLY A 82 -0.20 -6.59 -7.29
N VAL A 83 0.68 -5.70 -7.71
CA VAL A 83 2.14 -5.93 -7.71
C VAL A 83 2.76 -5.73 -6.33
N ALA A 84 2.15 -4.87 -5.51
CA ALA A 84 2.56 -4.57 -4.14
C ALA A 84 1.39 -3.95 -3.36
N ALA A 85 1.53 -3.88 -2.03
CA ALA A 85 0.65 -3.14 -1.15
C ALA A 85 1.49 -2.44 -0.08
N LEU A 86 0.95 -1.39 0.51
CA LEU A 86 1.54 -0.67 1.63
C LEU A 86 0.54 -0.63 2.79
N ALA A 87 0.96 -1.13 3.94
CA ALA A 87 0.18 -1.03 5.17
C ALA A 87 0.33 0.36 5.79
N VAL A 88 -0.78 0.93 6.20
CA VAL A 88 -0.82 2.23 6.88
C VAL A 88 -1.74 2.18 8.09
N ALA A 89 -1.60 3.14 9.01
CA ALA A 89 -2.25 3.12 10.30
C ALA A 89 -3.79 3.27 10.27
N SER A 90 -4.37 3.73 9.15
CA SER A 90 -5.82 3.92 9.01
C SER A 90 -6.25 4.00 7.55
N GLY A 91 -7.54 3.75 7.29
CA GLY A 91 -8.13 3.96 5.96
C GLY A 91 -8.06 5.42 5.50
N SER A 92 -8.17 6.39 6.41
CA SER A 92 -7.98 7.81 6.08
C SER A 92 -6.54 8.10 5.61
N ALA A 93 -5.54 7.50 6.25
CA ALA A 93 -4.15 7.60 5.81
C ALA A 93 -3.96 6.97 4.43
N ALA A 94 -4.57 5.80 4.18
CA ALA A 94 -4.50 5.14 2.88
C ALA A 94 -5.05 6.04 1.75
N ILE A 95 -6.21 6.67 1.99
CA ILE A 95 -6.82 7.59 1.02
C ILE A 95 -5.94 8.83 0.81
N SER A 96 -5.48 9.47 1.89
CA SER A 96 -4.65 10.67 1.80
C SER A 96 -3.35 10.40 1.03
N TYR A 97 -2.62 9.34 1.38
CA TYR A 97 -1.37 9.00 0.72
C TYR A 97 -1.56 8.58 -0.75
N THR A 98 -2.69 7.94 -1.08
CA THR A 98 -3.01 7.64 -2.47
C THR A 98 -3.19 8.92 -3.28
N ILE A 99 -3.93 9.89 -2.74
CA ILE A 99 -4.15 11.17 -3.42
C ILE A 99 -2.85 11.96 -3.53
N GLU A 100 -2.09 12.09 -2.43
CA GLU A 100 -0.81 12.80 -2.41
C GLU A 100 0.24 12.19 -3.36
N ASN A 101 0.15 10.88 -3.62
CA ASN A 101 1.04 10.21 -4.57
C ASN A 101 0.63 10.44 -6.04
N LEU A 102 -0.65 10.67 -6.32
CA LEU A 102 -1.21 10.74 -7.67
C LEU A 102 -1.53 12.17 -8.13
N ALA A 103 -1.82 13.08 -7.19
CA ALA A 103 -2.29 14.42 -7.48
C ALA A 103 -1.42 15.50 -6.80
N GLN A 104 -1.26 16.61 -7.47
CA GLN A 104 -0.52 17.79 -7.02
C GLN A 104 -1.33 19.06 -7.21
N ASN A 105 -0.77 20.21 -6.80
CA ASN A 105 -1.39 21.52 -7.01
C ASN A 105 -1.72 21.76 -8.49
N GLY A 106 -2.97 22.08 -8.75
CA GLY A 106 -3.52 22.28 -10.09
C GLY A 106 -4.35 21.10 -10.61
N ASP A 107 -4.21 19.92 -10.02
CA ASP A 107 -4.91 18.72 -10.47
C ASP A 107 -6.39 18.71 -10.06
N HIS A 108 -7.15 17.88 -10.77
CA HIS A 108 -8.58 17.72 -10.58
C HIS A 108 -8.95 16.25 -10.33
N ILE A 109 -9.84 16.02 -9.36
CA ILE A 109 -10.34 14.71 -8.98
C ILE A 109 -11.83 14.62 -9.33
N VAL A 110 -12.25 13.51 -9.92
CA VAL A 110 -13.66 13.14 -10.05
C VAL A 110 -13.97 12.08 -8.97
N ALA A 111 -14.94 12.36 -8.11
CA ALA A 111 -15.28 11.51 -6.99
C ALA A 111 -16.78 11.24 -6.91
N ALA A 112 -17.16 10.04 -6.45
CA ALA A 112 -18.54 9.73 -6.19
C ALA A 112 -19.11 10.55 -5.01
N LYS A 113 -20.31 11.12 -5.15
CA LYS A 113 -20.95 11.92 -4.09
C LYS A 113 -21.38 11.12 -2.86
N ASN A 114 -21.46 9.80 -2.96
CA ASN A 114 -21.89 8.90 -1.90
C ASN A 114 -20.73 8.19 -1.18
N ILE A 115 -19.52 8.78 -1.20
CA ILE A 115 -18.35 8.26 -0.49
C ILE A 115 -18.43 8.50 1.02
N TYR A 116 -17.52 7.84 1.76
CA TYR A 116 -17.38 8.04 3.20
C TYR A 116 -17.18 9.52 3.56
N GLY A 117 -17.90 10.00 4.60
CA GLY A 117 -17.93 11.43 4.96
C GLY A 117 -16.56 12.05 5.27
N GLY A 118 -15.63 11.28 5.87
CA GLY A 118 -14.25 11.75 6.10
C GLY A 118 -13.50 12.00 4.79
N THR A 119 -13.68 11.13 3.81
CA THR A 119 -13.12 11.30 2.46
C THR A 119 -13.76 12.46 1.73
N TYR A 120 -15.09 12.61 1.85
CA TYR A 120 -15.79 13.77 1.30
C TYR A 120 -15.21 15.07 1.85
N ASN A 121 -15.04 15.18 3.17
CA ASN A 121 -14.47 16.38 3.80
C ASN A 121 -13.01 16.64 3.35
N LEU A 122 -12.20 15.60 3.20
CA LEU A 122 -10.85 15.73 2.67
C LEU A 122 -10.88 16.35 1.27
N LEU A 123 -11.69 15.80 0.37
CA LEU A 123 -11.81 16.24 -1.02
C LEU A 123 -12.47 17.61 -1.17
N ALA A 124 -13.53 17.89 -0.39
CA ALA A 124 -14.32 19.12 -0.52
C ALA A 124 -13.71 20.33 0.17
N HIS A 125 -12.98 20.13 1.29
CA HIS A 125 -12.59 21.23 2.16
C HIS A 125 -11.07 21.29 2.40
N THR A 126 -10.39 20.15 2.50
CA THR A 126 -8.96 20.13 2.81
C THR A 126 -8.10 20.29 1.56
N LEU A 127 -8.31 19.47 0.55
CA LEU A 127 -7.50 19.47 -0.67
C LEU A 127 -7.58 20.77 -1.49
N PRO A 128 -8.69 21.53 -1.51
CA PRO A 128 -8.69 22.83 -2.17
C PRO A 128 -7.67 23.82 -1.61
N SER A 129 -7.33 23.74 -0.31
CA SER A 129 -6.26 24.57 0.29
C SER A 129 -4.86 24.22 -0.22
N TYR A 130 -4.70 23.03 -0.80
CA TYR A 130 -3.48 22.59 -1.47
C TYR A 130 -3.55 22.72 -3.01
N GLY A 131 -4.62 23.35 -3.51
CA GLY A 131 -4.80 23.61 -4.94
C GLY A 131 -5.31 22.41 -5.75
N ILE A 132 -5.78 21.34 -5.08
CA ILE A 132 -6.41 20.19 -5.73
C ILE A 132 -7.91 20.36 -5.67
N THR A 133 -8.60 20.33 -6.81
CA THR A 133 -10.05 20.52 -6.91
C THR A 133 -10.79 19.20 -7.11
N THR A 134 -12.06 19.14 -6.70
CA THR A 134 -12.86 17.91 -6.85
C THR A 134 -14.23 18.21 -7.41
N THR A 135 -14.67 17.43 -8.38
CA THR A 135 -16.06 17.37 -8.83
C THR A 135 -16.72 16.09 -8.32
N PHE A 136 -17.83 16.25 -7.57
CA PHE A 136 -18.59 15.12 -7.07
C PHE A 136 -19.72 14.77 -8.04
N VAL A 137 -19.80 13.49 -8.42
CA VAL A 137 -20.73 12.99 -9.43
C VAL A 137 -21.58 11.83 -8.91
N ASP A 138 -22.67 11.54 -9.55
CA ASP A 138 -23.40 10.30 -9.33
C ASP A 138 -22.61 9.13 -9.95
N PRO A 139 -22.19 8.12 -9.16
CA PRO A 139 -21.39 7.01 -9.68
C PRO A 139 -22.13 6.12 -10.68
N PHE A 140 -23.44 6.26 -10.80
CA PHE A 140 -24.29 5.54 -11.76
C PHE A 140 -24.67 6.37 -13.00
N ASN A 141 -24.25 7.64 -13.05
CA ASN A 141 -24.45 8.53 -14.18
C ASN A 141 -23.16 8.70 -14.99
N TYR A 142 -23.01 7.90 -16.04
CA TYR A 142 -21.81 7.91 -16.88
C TYR A 142 -21.60 9.24 -17.63
N GLU A 143 -22.68 9.91 -18.02
CA GLU A 143 -22.60 11.23 -18.67
C GLU A 143 -22.07 12.31 -17.74
N GLU A 144 -22.49 12.27 -16.47
CA GLU A 144 -22.00 13.18 -15.43
C GLU A 144 -20.50 12.92 -15.14
N ILE A 145 -20.09 11.64 -15.08
CA ILE A 145 -18.69 11.24 -14.89
C ILE A 145 -17.84 11.77 -16.06
N GLU A 146 -18.24 11.48 -17.30
CA GLU A 146 -17.47 11.87 -18.48
C GLU A 146 -17.35 13.39 -18.59
N SER A 147 -18.43 14.13 -18.33
CA SER A 147 -18.43 15.58 -18.37
C SER A 147 -17.58 16.24 -17.25
N ALA A 148 -17.35 15.52 -16.16
CA ALA A 148 -16.53 16.00 -15.03
C ALA A 148 -15.02 15.79 -15.25
N ILE A 149 -14.61 14.94 -16.19
CA ILE A 149 -13.20 14.67 -16.50
C ILE A 149 -12.60 15.93 -17.17
N LYS A 150 -11.45 16.37 -16.69
CA LYS A 150 -10.69 17.49 -17.21
C LYS A 150 -9.34 17.04 -17.74
N GLU A 151 -8.66 17.90 -18.50
CA GLU A 151 -7.33 17.59 -19.04
C GLU A 151 -6.20 17.61 -17.99
N ASN A 152 -6.46 18.13 -16.80
CA ASN A 152 -5.50 18.27 -15.69
C ASN A 152 -5.89 17.39 -14.48
#